data_2ac97b8093a8e58c7b9d027124e57275
#
_entry.id   2ac97b8093a8e58c7b9d027124e57275
#
_cell.length_a   1.000
_cell.length_b   1.000
_cell.length_c   1.000
_cell.angle_alpha   90.00
_cell.angle_beta   90.00
_cell.angle_gamma   90.00
#
_symmetry.space_group_name_H-M   'P 1'
#
loop_
_entity.id
_entity.type
_entity.pdbx_description
1 polymer ?
#
loop_
_entity_poly.entity_id
_entity_poly.type
_entity_poly.pdbx_seq_one_letter_code
_entity_poly.pdbx_strand_id
1 'polypeptide(L)' 'MTRPTWTDARNAVACRACKAKVTERCRSLLDRPLNACHPARMDDALAALDYLDLETS' A
#
# COMPACT_ATOMS: atom_id res chain seq x y z
N MET A 1 -11.80 -14.02 4.33
CA MET A 1 -10.64 -13.36 3.68
C MET A 1 -10.29 -12.10 4.40
N THR A 2 -9.03 -11.98 4.74
CA THR A 2 -8.55 -10.81 5.46
C THR A 2 -8.15 -9.72 4.47
N ARG A 3 -8.57 -8.49 4.76
CA ARG A 3 -8.14 -7.36 3.96
C ARG A 3 -6.69 -7.05 4.26
N PRO A 4 -5.91 -6.58 3.27
CA PRO A 4 -4.54 -6.18 3.54
C PRO A 4 -4.49 -5.01 4.52
N THR A 5 -3.54 -5.05 5.43
CA THR A 5 -3.30 -3.95 6.34
C THR A 5 -2.47 -2.89 5.64
N TRP A 6 -2.30 -1.72 6.30
CA TRP A 6 -1.43 -0.69 5.75
C TRP A 6 0.02 -1.19 5.64
N THR A 7 0.42 -2.11 6.51
CA THR A 7 1.75 -2.71 6.43
C THR A 7 1.89 -3.57 5.18
N ASP A 8 0.85 -4.35 4.87
CA ASP A 8 0.84 -5.16 3.66
C ASP A 8 0.89 -4.29 2.41
N ALA A 9 0.12 -3.21 2.40
CA ALA A 9 0.11 -2.27 1.28
C ALA A 9 1.48 -1.62 1.10
N ARG A 10 2.11 -1.22 2.20
CA ARG A 10 3.43 -0.62 2.17
C ARG A 10 4.45 -1.55 1.54
N ASN A 11 4.37 -2.84 1.84
CA ASN A 11 5.33 -3.82 1.34
C ASN A 11 4.99 -4.34 -0.05
N ALA A 12 3.78 -4.09 -0.53
CA ALA A 12 3.33 -4.61 -1.81
C ALA A 12 3.49 -3.61 -2.95
N VAL A 13 3.16 -2.34 -2.73
CA VAL A 13 3.14 -1.33 -3.78
C VAL A 13 3.71 0.00 -3.28
N ALA A 14 4.20 0.79 -4.22
CA ALA A 14 4.61 2.16 -3.93
C ALA A 14 3.37 3.05 -3.79
N CYS A 15 3.54 4.22 -3.19
CA CYS A 15 2.46 5.19 -3.04
C CYS A 15 2.57 6.26 -4.12
N ARG A 16 1.58 6.31 -4.99
CA ARG A 16 1.56 7.34 -6.03
C ARG A 16 1.12 8.72 -5.51
N ALA A 17 0.56 8.76 -4.31
CA ALA A 17 0.11 10.02 -3.71
C ALA A 17 1.26 10.82 -3.11
N CYS A 18 2.17 10.15 -2.40
CA CYS A 18 3.32 10.81 -1.78
C CYS A 18 4.65 10.35 -2.38
N LYS A 19 4.59 9.51 -3.41
CA LYS A 19 5.76 8.98 -4.12
C LYS A 19 6.70 8.15 -3.22
N ALA A 20 6.15 7.57 -2.17
CA ALA A 20 6.92 6.65 -1.34
C ALA A 20 7.18 5.36 -2.13
N LYS A 21 8.38 4.82 -1.99
CA LYS A 21 8.75 3.58 -2.66
C LYS A 21 8.17 2.38 -1.93
N VAL A 22 8.20 1.22 -2.59
CA VAL A 22 7.81 -0.03 -1.95
C VAL A 22 8.65 -0.20 -0.68
N THR A 23 8.00 -0.60 0.41
CA THR A 23 8.54 -0.73 1.76
C THR A 23 8.74 0.59 2.51
N GLU A 24 8.65 1.73 1.84
CA GLU A 24 8.73 3.02 2.50
C GLU A 24 7.36 3.43 3.04
N ARG A 25 7.37 4.05 4.22
CA ARG A 25 6.13 4.58 4.80
C ARG A 25 5.64 5.78 4.01
N CYS A 26 4.33 5.93 3.94
CA CYS A 26 3.75 7.15 3.39
C CYS A 26 4.13 8.34 4.28
N ARG A 27 4.23 9.50 3.67
CA ARG A 27 4.59 10.73 4.38
C ARG A 27 3.48 11.76 4.24
N SER A 28 3.34 12.56 5.28
CA SER A 28 2.39 13.67 5.27
C SER A 28 2.95 14.83 4.44
N LEU A 29 2.13 15.87 4.27
CA LEU A 29 2.57 17.08 3.58
C LEU A 29 3.76 17.75 4.27
N LEU A 30 3.95 17.47 5.56
CA LEU A 30 5.08 17.99 6.34
C LEU A 30 6.27 17.04 6.33
N ASP A 31 6.27 16.05 5.44
CA ASP A 31 7.34 15.06 5.29
C ASP A 31 7.55 14.21 6.54
N ARG A 32 6.47 13.97 7.29
CA ARG A 32 6.52 13.12 8.48
C ARG A 32 6.01 11.72 8.15
N PRO A 33 6.66 10.66 8.66
CA PRO A 33 6.19 9.30 8.41
C PRO A 33 4.82 9.07 9.03
N LEU A 34 3.96 8.39 8.28
CA LEU A 34 2.61 8.07 8.72
C LEU A 34 2.53 6.60 9.13
N ASN A 35 1.65 6.31 10.08
CA ASN A 35 1.34 4.93 10.46
C ASN A 35 0.14 4.41 9.67
N ALA A 36 0.01 4.84 8.43
CA ALA A 36 -1.09 4.44 7.56
C ALA A 36 -0.67 4.69 6.12
N CYS A 37 -1.47 4.18 5.18
CA CYS A 37 -1.24 4.41 3.76
C CYS A 37 -2.29 5.36 3.22
N HIS A 38 -1.94 6.08 2.17
CA HIS A 38 -2.92 6.88 1.44
C HIS A 38 -3.94 5.96 0.78
N PRO A 39 -5.18 6.41 0.58
CA PRO A 39 -6.21 5.59 -0.06
C PRO A 39 -5.79 5.04 -1.42
N ALA A 40 -5.07 5.82 -2.22
CA ALA A 40 -4.59 5.37 -3.51
C ALA A 40 -3.67 4.15 -3.39
N ARG A 41 -2.78 4.16 -2.40
CA ARG A 41 -1.87 3.04 -2.16
C ARG A 41 -2.62 1.80 -1.70
N MET A 42 -3.64 1.97 -0.85
CA MET A 42 -4.47 0.87 -0.41
C MET A 42 -5.22 0.25 -1.58
N ASP A 43 -5.76 1.07 -2.46
CA ASP A 43 -6.46 0.58 -3.64
C ASP A 43 -5.52 -0.18 -4.58
N ASP A 44 -4.33 0.35 -4.80
CA ASP A 44 -3.33 -0.31 -5.63
C ASP A 44 -2.89 -1.65 -5.02
N ALA A 45 -2.71 -1.69 -3.70
CA ALA A 45 -2.33 -2.90 -3.01
C ALA A 45 -3.44 -3.95 -3.08
N LEU A 46 -4.67 -3.53 -2.92
CA LEU A 46 -5.81 -4.43 -2.98
C LEU A 46 -5.89 -5.08 -4.36
N ALA A 47 -5.71 -4.30 -5.41
CA ALA A 47 -5.72 -4.82 -6.78
C ALA A 47 -4.56 -5.79 -7.01
N ALA A 48 -3.37 -5.46 -6.52
CA ALA A 48 -2.18 -6.29 -6.71
C ALA A 48 -2.31 -7.62 -5.96
N LEU A 49 -2.75 -7.58 -4.71
CA LEU A 49 -2.89 -8.78 -3.89
C LEU A 49 -4.05 -9.65 -4.35
N ASP A 50 -5.12 -9.03 -4.80
CA ASP A 50 -6.27 -9.73 -5.35
C ASP A 50 -5.88 -10.50 -6.62
N TYR A 51 -5.08 -9.89 -7.46
CA TYR A 51 -4.58 -10.53 -8.66
C TYR A 51 -3.73 -11.76 -8.33
N LEU A 52 -2.84 -11.66 -7.35
CA LEU A 52 -2.01 -12.78 -6.94
C LEU A 52 -2.84 -13.91 -6.34
N ASP A 53 -3.86 -13.56 -5.58
CA ASP A 53 -4.76 -14.54 -4.98
C ASP A 53 -5.53 -15.31 -6.04
N LEU A 54 -5.94 -14.64 -7.10
CA LEU A 54 -6.64 -15.28 -8.21
C LEU A 54 -5.76 -16.27 -8.96
N GLU A 55 -4.47 -16.02 -9.04
CA GLU A 55 -3.52 -16.91 -9.71
C GLU A 55 -3.24 -18.17 -8.90
N THR A 56 -3.31 -18.08 -7.60
CA THR A 56 -2.96 -19.21 -6.72
C THR A 56 -4.15 -20.08 -6.34
N SER A 57 -5.36 -19.68 -6.63
CA SER A 57 -6.57 -20.45 -6.25
C SER A 57 -7.14 -21.31 -7.36
#